data_9b2831cd28fb0c03ec1fc8c48cbc2296
#
_entry.id   9b2831cd28fb0c03ec1fc8c48cbc2296
#
_cell.length_a   1.000
_cell.length_b   1.000
_cell.length_c   1.000
_cell.angle_alpha   90.00
_cell.angle_beta   90.00
_cell.angle_gamma   90.00
#
_symmetry.space_group_name_H-M   'P 1'
#
loop_
_entity.id
_entity.type
_entity.pdbx_description
1 polymer ?
#
loop_
_entity_poly.entity_id
_entity_poly.type
_entity_poly.pdbx_seq_one_letter_code
_entity_poly.pdbx_strand_id
1 'polypeptide(L)'
;PKETDPEKSEESEKTSADDEEEETGKELTAEERDADLDPPGVDVWHWKDPRVQPRQQVQADRDREFTFLSAWRLKDNTFTQLADSTIRDVTLSGDQKHAVGYDRTPYEPSFRERWSDVYAMDVTTGERQKILDRFENTRVSPDGKYVLYFKENNWWTYDLSRGTHKNLTEGIETRFNNYKRITG
;
A
#
# COMPACT_ATOMS: atom_id res chain seq x y z
N PRO A 1 64.80 36.68 -39.13
CA PRO A 1 65.50 37.63 -38.32
C PRO A 1 64.80 37.83 -36.97
N LYS A 2 65.61 37.58 -36.04
CA LYS A 2 65.79 38.26 -34.75
C LYS A 2 64.69 38.07 -33.71
N GLU A 3 64.96 37.23 -32.71
CA GLU A 3 65.69 37.56 -31.49
C GLU A 3 64.79 38.45 -30.60
N THR A 4 64.54 38.17 -29.35
CA THR A 4 65.41 37.79 -28.24
C THR A 4 64.47 37.44 -27.02
N ASP A 5 64.86 36.40 -26.29
CA ASP A 5 64.69 36.21 -24.85
C ASP A 5 65.49 37.34 -24.10
N PRO A 6 65.47 37.51 -22.79
CA PRO A 6 65.10 36.66 -21.66
C PRO A 6 64.57 37.39 -20.40
N GLU A 7 64.55 36.62 -19.36
CA GLU A 7 64.66 36.85 -17.89
C GLU A 7 63.41 37.05 -17.07
N LYS A 8 63.15 36.09 -16.21
CA LYS A 8 63.68 35.68 -14.88
C LYS A 8 63.05 36.42 -13.73
N SER A 9 62.39 35.74 -12.88
CA SER A 9 62.53 35.68 -11.42
C SER A 9 61.38 34.87 -10.82
N GLU A 10 61.65 33.69 -10.34
CA GLU A 10 61.87 33.31 -8.93
C GLU A 10 60.65 33.48 -8.04
N GLU A 11 60.17 32.31 -7.68
CA GLU A 11 60.03 31.82 -6.28
C GLU A 11 58.85 32.31 -5.47
N SER A 12 57.88 31.40 -5.28
CA SER A 12 57.59 30.93 -3.91
C SER A 12 56.64 29.74 -3.91
N GLU A 13 57.15 28.64 -3.41
CA GLU A 13 56.37 27.53 -2.86
C GLU A 13 55.34 28.03 -1.87
N LYS A 14 54.09 27.60 -2.02
CA LYS A 14 53.22 27.36 -0.89
C LYS A 14 52.32 26.16 -1.21
N THR A 15 52.71 25.05 -0.63
CA THR A 15 51.85 24.00 -0.20
C THR A 15 50.55 24.54 0.37
N SER A 16 49.44 24.20 -0.20
CA SER A 16 48.18 24.24 0.50
C SER A 16 47.52 22.86 0.40
N ALA A 17 47.38 22.34 1.57
CA ALA A 17 46.76 21.09 1.95
C ALA A 17 45.45 20.86 1.27
N ASP A 18 45.26 19.59 0.95
CA ASP A 18 43.97 18.90 0.76
C ASP A 18 43.06 19.26 1.94
N ASP A 19 42.08 20.10 1.73
CA ASP A 19 40.88 20.17 2.55
C ASP A 19 39.88 19.18 1.93
N GLU A 20 40.02 17.91 2.30
CA GLU A 20 38.91 16.98 2.28
C GLU A 20 37.88 17.53 3.28
N GLU A 21 36.89 18.25 2.79
CA GLU A 21 35.67 18.52 3.51
C GLU A 21 34.94 17.15 3.70
N GLU A 22 35.21 16.56 4.83
CA GLU A 22 34.39 15.51 5.42
C GLU A 22 32.97 16.08 5.58
N GLU A 23 32.08 15.84 4.61
CA GLU A 23 30.64 16.01 4.78
C GLU A 23 30.21 15.05 5.90
N THR A 24 30.42 15.52 7.14
CA THR A 24 29.77 14.90 8.28
C THR A 24 28.29 15.08 8.07
N GLY A 25 27.64 14.00 7.60
CA GLY A 25 26.20 13.90 7.46
C GLY A 25 25.55 14.26 8.81
N LYS A 26 25.16 15.51 8.93
CA LYS A 26 24.43 16.00 10.09
C LYS A 26 23.12 15.24 10.14
N GLU A 27 22.99 14.35 11.10
CA GLU A 27 21.75 13.63 11.34
C GLU A 27 20.68 14.67 11.74
N LEU A 28 19.78 14.95 10.80
CA LEU A 28 18.69 15.90 11.01
C LEU A 28 17.83 15.41 12.19
N THR A 29 17.53 16.30 13.10
CA THR A 29 16.61 16.02 14.20
C THR A 29 15.21 15.71 13.67
N ALA A 30 14.37 15.06 14.47
CA ALA A 30 12.99 14.75 14.07
C ALA A 30 12.19 16.01 13.69
N GLU A 31 12.46 17.14 14.36
CA GLU A 31 11.86 18.44 14.08
C GLU A 31 12.35 19.06 12.77
N GLU A 32 13.64 18.87 12.42
CA GLU A 32 14.20 19.33 11.14
C GLU A 32 13.70 18.49 9.96
N ARG A 33 13.42 17.20 10.17
CA ARG A 33 12.79 16.32 9.16
C ARG A 33 11.32 16.68 8.93
N ASP A 34 10.59 17.03 10.00
CA ASP A 34 9.21 17.51 9.92
C ASP A 34 9.08 18.89 9.29
N ALA A 35 10.06 19.80 9.52
CA ALA A 35 10.10 21.12 8.89
C ALA A 35 10.32 21.05 7.37
N ASP A 36 11.10 20.08 6.90
CA ASP A 36 11.31 19.83 5.45
C ASP A 36 10.08 19.15 4.79
N LEU A 37 9.19 18.60 5.60
CA LEU A 37 7.93 17.97 5.17
C LEU A 37 6.73 18.92 5.27
N ASP A 38 6.93 20.17 5.66
CA ASP A 38 5.85 21.15 5.70
C ASP A 38 5.28 21.32 4.28
N PRO A 39 4.02 20.95 4.06
CA PRO A 39 3.47 20.98 2.73
C PRO A 39 3.48 22.41 2.18
N PRO A 40 3.86 22.62 0.92
CA PRO A 40 3.78 23.92 0.31
C PRO A 40 2.37 24.48 0.49
N GLY A 41 2.24 25.76 0.87
CA GLY A 41 0.95 26.41 1.14
C GLY A 41 0.00 26.48 -0.09
N VAL A 42 0.28 25.67 -1.11
CA VAL A 42 -0.51 25.55 -2.35
C VAL A 42 -0.81 24.10 -2.63
N ASP A 43 -2.09 23.76 -2.64
CA ASP A 43 -2.57 22.45 -3.08
C ASP A 43 -2.67 22.41 -4.61
N VAL A 44 -1.93 21.51 -5.24
CA VAL A 44 -2.04 21.24 -6.69
C VAL A 44 -2.99 20.07 -6.90
N TRP A 45 -4.11 20.36 -7.54
CA TRP A 45 -5.12 19.36 -7.85
C TRP A 45 -5.22 19.12 -9.36
N HIS A 46 -5.33 17.84 -9.75
CA HIS A 46 -5.50 17.44 -11.13
C HIS A 46 -6.83 16.70 -11.33
N TRP A 47 -7.53 16.98 -12.44
CA TRP A 47 -8.84 16.38 -12.71
C TRP A 47 -8.83 14.85 -12.88
N LYS A 48 -7.65 14.25 -13.11
CA LYS A 48 -7.45 12.80 -13.19
C LYS A 48 -7.07 12.17 -11.84
N ASP A 49 -6.97 12.96 -10.78
CA ASP A 49 -6.66 12.41 -9.48
C ASP A 49 -7.75 11.42 -9.06
N PRO A 50 -7.38 10.24 -8.54
CA PRO A 50 -8.33 9.21 -8.14
C PRO A 50 -9.23 9.65 -6.99
N ARG A 51 -8.83 10.68 -6.24
CA ARG A 51 -9.57 11.22 -5.10
C ARG A 51 -9.77 12.72 -5.25
N VAL A 52 -10.96 13.19 -4.90
CA VAL A 52 -11.25 14.63 -4.87
C VAL A 52 -10.44 15.34 -3.79
N GLN A 53 -10.00 16.58 -4.08
CA GLN A 53 -9.14 17.37 -3.20
C GLN A 53 -9.58 17.42 -1.71
N PRO A 54 -10.86 17.71 -1.38
CA PRO A 54 -11.27 17.76 0.03
C PRO A 54 -11.03 16.43 0.76
N ARG A 55 -11.14 15.31 0.05
CA ARG A 55 -10.85 13.98 0.62
C ARG A 55 -9.35 13.75 0.78
N GLN A 56 -8.55 14.23 -0.16
CA GLN A 56 -7.09 14.15 -0.07
C GLN A 56 -6.60 14.94 1.15
N GLN A 57 -7.08 16.17 1.38
CA GLN A 57 -6.73 16.98 2.53
C GLN A 57 -7.06 16.30 3.86
N VAL A 58 -8.29 15.76 4.00
CA VAL A 58 -8.71 15.06 5.23
C VAL A 58 -7.91 13.77 5.48
N GLN A 59 -7.39 13.17 4.43
CA GLN A 59 -6.64 11.91 4.51
C GLN A 59 -5.13 12.12 4.56
N ALA A 60 -4.62 13.32 4.29
CA ALA A 60 -3.19 13.60 4.17
C ALA A 60 -2.38 13.10 5.38
N ASP A 61 -2.82 13.43 6.59
CA ASP A 61 -2.13 13.02 7.82
C ASP A 61 -2.14 11.49 7.99
N ARG A 62 -3.27 10.85 7.73
CA ARG A 62 -3.36 9.38 7.77
C ARG A 62 -2.49 8.72 6.71
N ASP A 63 -2.36 9.33 5.54
CA ASP A 63 -1.56 8.79 4.45
C ASP A 63 -0.06 8.94 4.74
N ARG A 64 0.37 9.97 5.48
CA ARG A 64 1.74 10.15 5.95
C ARG A 64 2.14 9.11 7.01
N GLU A 65 1.22 8.81 7.93
CA GLU A 65 1.44 7.87 9.03
C GLU A 65 1.11 6.42 8.65
N PHE A 66 0.65 6.19 7.41
CA PHE A 66 0.20 4.87 7.01
C PHE A 66 1.35 3.87 6.94
N THR A 67 1.19 2.75 7.64
CA THR A 67 2.15 1.65 7.63
C THR A 67 1.58 0.44 6.89
N PHE A 68 2.44 -0.26 6.15
CA PHE A 68 2.05 -1.44 5.39
C PHE A 68 2.17 -2.70 6.24
N LEU A 69 1.08 -3.50 6.25
CA LEU A 69 1.10 -4.79 6.93
C LEU A 69 2.14 -5.70 6.31
N SER A 70 2.98 -6.27 7.18
CA SER A 70 4.05 -7.18 6.79
C SER A 70 4.14 -8.33 7.78
N ALA A 71 4.61 -9.48 7.33
CA ALA A 71 4.87 -10.64 8.16
C ALA A 71 6.38 -10.84 8.34
N TRP A 72 6.82 -10.97 9.58
CA TRP A 72 8.20 -11.31 9.90
C TRP A 72 8.28 -12.67 10.57
N ARG A 73 8.87 -13.62 9.88
CA ARG A 73 9.05 -14.97 10.34
C ARG A 73 10.40 -15.10 11.08
N LEU A 74 10.33 -15.19 12.40
CA LEU A 74 11.54 -15.17 13.25
C LEU A 74 12.44 -16.41 13.10
N LYS A 75 11.88 -17.56 12.67
CA LYS A 75 12.63 -18.82 12.51
C LYS A 75 13.72 -18.75 11.46
N ASP A 76 13.41 -18.19 10.32
CA ASP A 76 14.27 -18.09 9.13
C ASP A 76 14.61 -16.65 8.78
N ASN A 77 14.22 -15.71 9.65
CA ASN A 77 14.44 -14.28 9.49
C ASN A 77 13.92 -13.74 8.15
N THR A 78 12.77 -14.28 7.68
CA THR A 78 12.16 -13.89 6.42
C THR A 78 11.13 -12.80 6.63
N PHE A 79 11.23 -11.73 5.87
CA PHE A 79 10.28 -10.62 5.87
C PHE A 79 9.45 -10.63 4.58
N THR A 80 8.11 -10.62 4.73
CA THR A 80 7.17 -10.63 3.61
C THR A 80 6.22 -9.44 3.75
N GLN A 81 6.23 -8.53 2.79
CA GLN A 81 5.30 -7.41 2.74
C GLN A 81 3.96 -7.87 2.13
N LEU A 82 2.87 -7.73 2.88
CA LEU A 82 1.53 -8.16 2.48
C LEU A 82 0.70 -7.00 1.90
N ALA A 83 0.80 -5.81 2.49
CA ALA A 83 0.13 -4.61 2.02
C ALA A 83 1.08 -3.72 1.20
N ASP A 84 0.54 -2.95 0.25
CA ASP A 84 1.25 -1.93 -0.52
C ASP A 84 0.36 -0.73 -0.83
N SER A 85 0.80 0.16 -1.72
CA SER A 85 0.05 1.36 -2.10
C SER A 85 -1.29 1.07 -2.78
N THR A 86 -1.44 -0.07 -3.46
CA THR A 86 -2.68 -0.51 -4.12
C THR A 86 -3.58 -1.31 -3.19
N ILE A 87 -3.01 -2.28 -2.47
CA ILE A 87 -3.72 -3.13 -1.52
C ILE A 87 -3.32 -2.71 -0.11
N ARG A 88 -3.94 -1.64 0.37
CA ARG A 88 -3.68 -1.09 1.71
C ARG A 88 -4.44 -1.83 2.81
N ASP A 89 -5.63 -2.34 2.48
CA ASP A 89 -6.54 -3.01 3.41
C ASP A 89 -6.34 -4.52 3.30
N VAL A 90 -5.66 -5.09 4.28
CA VAL A 90 -5.33 -6.52 4.34
C VAL A 90 -5.77 -7.10 5.67
N THR A 91 -6.53 -8.18 5.63
CA THR A 91 -7.00 -8.93 6.80
C THR A 91 -6.32 -10.28 6.86
N LEU A 92 -5.61 -10.57 7.94
CA LEU A 92 -5.03 -11.89 8.20
C LEU A 92 -6.13 -12.91 8.50
N SER A 93 -5.96 -14.11 7.98
CA SER A 93 -6.80 -15.26 8.37
C SER A 93 -6.47 -15.73 9.81
N GLY A 94 -7.40 -16.46 10.42
CA GLY A 94 -7.21 -16.95 11.79
C GLY A 94 -6.05 -17.93 11.93
N ASP A 95 -5.68 -18.64 10.86
CA ASP A 95 -4.53 -19.54 10.84
C ASP A 95 -3.18 -18.84 10.59
N GLN A 96 -3.21 -17.53 10.28
CA GLN A 96 -2.05 -16.68 9.97
C GLN A 96 -1.18 -17.17 8.79
N LYS A 97 -1.70 -18.10 7.99
CA LYS A 97 -1.02 -18.60 6.78
C LYS A 97 -1.47 -17.86 5.53
N HIS A 98 -2.71 -17.38 5.56
CA HIS A 98 -3.32 -16.66 4.47
C HIS A 98 -3.72 -15.26 4.91
N ALA A 99 -3.87 -14.38 3.95
CA ALA A 99 -4.44 -13.06 4.13
C ALA A 99 -5.41 -12.75 2.98
N VAL A 100 -6.33 -11.83 3.22
CA VAL A 100 -7.25 -11.32 2.21
C VAL A 100 -7.04 -9.83 2.07
N GLY A 101 -6.71 -9.39 0.87
CA GLY A 101 -6.47 -8.00 0.54
C GLY A 101 -7.55 -7.41 -0.35
N TYR A 102 -7.76 -6.09 -0.23
CA TYR A 102 -8.80 -5.36 -0.94
C TYR A 102 -8.19 -4.20 -1.71
N ASP A 103 -8.26 -4.27 -3.04
CA ASP A 103 -7.88 -3.18 -3.94
C ASP A 103 -9.11 -2.38 -4.33
N ARG A 104 -9.18 -1.13 -3.88
CA ARG A 104 -10.26 -0.18 -4.20
C ARG A 104 -9.88 0.77 -5.31
N THR A 105 -8.62 0.82 -5.68
CA THR A 105 -8.08 1.78 -6.66
C THR A 105 -8.82 1.78 -8.00
N PRO A 106 -9.22 0.62 -8.58
CA PRO A 106 -9.94 0.61 -9.85
C PRO A 106 -11.34 1.24 -9.78
N TYR A 107 -11.88 1.42 -8.57
CA TYR A 107 -13.24 1.89 -8.33
C TYR A 107 -13.31 3.29 -7.69
N GLU A 108 -12.20 3.95 -7.51
CA GLU A 108 -12.15 5.35 -7.11
C GLU A 108 -12.26 6.25 -8.36
N PRO A 109 -13.03 7.37 -8.35
CA PRO A 109 -13.77 7.92 -7.23
C PRO A 109 -15.23 7.45 -7.18
N SER A 110 -15.55 6.44 -6.39
CA SER A 110 -16.95 6.11 -6.12
C SER A 110 -17.45 6.82 -4.87
N PHE A 111 -18.55 7.57 -4.97
CA PHE A 111 -19.14 8.29 -3.84
C PHE A 111 -20.17 7.46 -3.07
N ARG A 112 -20.68 6.38 -3.66
CA ARG A 112 -21.79 5.59 -3.11
C ARG A 112 -21.41 4.16 -2.79
N GLU A 113 -20.58 3.54 -3.60
CA GLU A 113 -20.32 2.12 -3.56
C GLU A 113 -18.88 1.85 -3.12
N ARG A 114 -18.71 0.87 -2.24
CA ARG A 114 -17.38 0.49 -1.72
C ARG A 114 -16.88 -0.77 -2.42
N TRP A 115 -16.81 -0.70 -3.74
CA TRP A 115 -16.27 -1.79 -4.53
C TRP A 115 -14.78 -1.99 -4.28
N SER A 116 -14.37 -3.26 -4.29
CA SER A 116 -12.97 -3.66 -4.28
C SER A 116 -12.77 -4.94 -5.07
N ASP A 117 -11.59 -5.10 -5.64
CA ASP A 117 -11.10 -6.40 -6.06
C ASP A 117 -10.54 -7.12 -4.84
N VAL A 118 -10.82 -8.41 -4.73
CA VAL A 118 -10.43 -9.21 -3.56
C VAL A 118 -9.33 -10.19 -3.94
N TYR A 119 -8.27 -10.18 -3.16
CA TYR A 119 -7.09 -11.01 -3.36
C TYR A 119 -6.90 -11.97 -2.19
N ALA A 120 -6.69 -13.25 -2.49
CA ALA A 120 -6.12 -14.19 -1.54
C ALA A 120 -4.59 -14.08 -1.59
N MET A 121 -3.94 -14.13 -0.44
CA MET A 121 -2.49 -13.98 -0.29
C MET A 121 -1.93 -15.08 0.57
N ASP A 122 -0.77 -15.60 0.19
CA ASP A 122 0.03 -16.46 1.05
C ASP A 122 0.97 -15.59 1.92
N VAL A 123 0.86 -15.72 3.24
CA VAL A 123 1.65 -14.90 4.18
C VAL A 123 3.14 -15.25 4.13
N THR A 124 3.46 -16.47 3.69
CA THR A 124 4.83 -16.97 3.63
C THR A 124 5.59 -16.43 2.43
N THR A 125 4.94 -16.48 1.27
CA THR A 125 5.57 -16.12 -0.02
C THR A 125 5.26 -14.69 -0.44
N GLY A 126 4.15 -14.12 0.04
CA GLY A 126 3.63 -12.85 -0.42
C GLY A 126 2.90 -12.96 -1.77
N GLU A 127 2.73 -14.17 -2.30
CA GLU A 127 2.01 -14.39 -3.54
C GLU A 127 0.55 -13.98 -3.41
N ARG A 128 0.02 -13.31 -4.44
CA ARG A 128 -1.33 -12.75 -4.48
C ARG A 128 -2.11 -13.31 -5.64
N GLN A 129 -3.31 -13.80 -5.37
CA GLN A 129 -4.23 -14.27 -6.38
C GLN A 129 -5.54 -13.50 -6.29
N LYS A 130 -5.96 -12.86 -7.38
CA LYS A 130 -7.29 -12.24 -7.43
C LYS A 130 -8.35 -13.32 -7.43
N ILE A 131 -9.30 -13.24 -6.48
CA ILE A 131 -10.36 -14.23 -6.31
C ILE A 131 -11.74 -13.68 -6.66
N LEU A 132 -11.96 -12.38 -6.50
CA LEU A 132 -13.22 -11.72 -6.84
C LEU A 132 -12.96 -10.35 -7.47
N ASP A 133 -13.75 -10.01 -8.47
CA ASP A 133 -13.79 -8.70 -9.09
C ASP A 133 -15.03 -7.92 -8.61
N ARG A 134 -14.84 -6.67 -8.22
CA ARG A 134 -15.92 -5.73 -7.91
C ARG A 134 -16.87 -6.24 -6.83
N PHE A 135 -16.34 -6.49 -5.65
CA PHE A 135 -17.12 -6.91 -4.49
C PHE A 135 -17.17 -5.84 -3.41
N GLU A 136 -18.32 -5.74 -2.73
CA GLU A 136 -18.52 -4.79 -1.66
C GLU A 136 -18.20 -5.38 -0.29
N ASN A 137 -18.67 -6.59 -0.03
CA ASN A 137 -18.55 -7.24 1.26
C ASN A 137 -18.12 -8.69 1.14
N THR A 138 -17.04 -9.02 1.81
CA THR A 138 -16.60 -10.40 2.04
C THR A 138 -16.30 -10.62 3.51
N ARG A 139 -16.30 -11.86 3.96
CA ARG A 139 -15.93 -12.21 5.32
C ARG A 139 -14.99 -13.40 5.33
N VAL A 140 -13.89 -13.26 6.03
CA VAL A 140 -12.97 -14.37 6.27
C VAL A 140 -13.53 -15.21 7.43
N SER A 141 -13.53 -16.53 7.29
CA SER A 141 -13.97 -17.44 8.35
C SER A 141 -13.01 -17.36 9.56
N PRO A 142 -13.52 -17.57 10.78
CA PRO A 142 -12.70 -17.50 12.00
C PRO A 142 -11.53 -18.49 12.01
N ASP A 143 -11.70 -19.64 11.36
CA ASP A 143 -10.64 -20.66 11.24
C ASP A 143 -9.63 -20.37 10.12
N GLY A 144 -9.84 -19.28 9.37
CA GLY A 144 -8.93 -18.82 8.34
C GLY A 144 -8.91 -19.62 7.05
N LYS A 145 -9.89 -20.52 6.84
CA LYS A 145 -9.88 -21.42 5.67
C LYS A 145 -10.69 -20.91 4.50
N TYR A 146 -11.71 -20.09 4.77
CA TYR A 146 -12.70 -19.72 3.76
C TYR A 146 -12.93 -18.20 3.73
N VAL A 147 -13.23 -17.71 2.54
CA VAL A 147 -13.79 -16.38 2.32
C VAL A 147 -15.25 -16.53 1.92
N LEU A 148 -16.17 -16.00 2.71
CA LEU A 148 -17.60 -15.99 2.45
C LEU A 148 -17.97 -14.72 1.69
N TYR A 149 -18.80 -14.87 0.65
CA TYR A 149 -19.31 -13.76 -0.15
C TYR A 149 -20.69 -14.07 -0.73
N PHE A 150 -21.41 -13.02 -1.11
CA PHE A 150 -22.76 -13.14 -1.67
C PHE A 150 -22.74 -12.74 -3.14
N LYS A 151 -23.15 -13.64 -4.03
CA LYS A 151 -23.20 -13.42 -5.48
C LYS A 151 -24.44 -14.10 -6.07
N GLU A 152 -25.14 -13.42 -6.98
CA GLU A 152 -26.25 -13.98 -7.74
C GLU A 152 -27.32 -14.65 -6.86
N ASN A 153 -27.73 -13.97 -5.78
CA ASN A 153 -28.70 -14.45 -4.78
C ASN A 153 -28.28 -15.70 -4.01
N ASN A 154 -27.01 -16.09 -4.06
CA ASN A 154 -26.47 -17.24 -3.36
C ASN A 154 -25.31 -16.85 -2.47
N TRP A 155 -25.11 -17.62 -1.41
CA TRP A 155 -23.91 -17.56 -0.60
C TRP A 155 -22.86 -18.49 -1.18
N TRP A 156 -21.67 -17.96 -1.32
CA TRP A 156 -20.51 -18.64 -1.86
C TRP A 156 -19.36 -18.63 -0.87
N THR A 157 -18.52 -19.64 -0.96
CA THR A 157 -17.20 -19.62 -0.29
C THR A 157 -16.09 -19.83 -1.29
N TYR A 158 -14.96 -19.21 -0.96
CA TYR A 158 -13.67 -19.51 -1.59
C TYR A 158 -12.78 -20.21 -0.57
N ASP A 159 -12.27 -21.39 -0.91
CA ASP A 159 -11.31 -22.17 -0.10
C ASP A 159 -9.91 -21.61 -0.34
N LEU A 160 -9.32 -20.98 0.69
CA LEU A 160 -8.00 -20.34 0.60
C LEU A 160 -6.86 -21.34 0.36
N SER A 161 -7.03 -22.59 0.81
CA SER A 161 -6.01 -23.63 0.62
C SER A 161 -6.09 -24.31 -0.73
N ARG A 162 -7.31 -24.47 -1.27
CA ARG A 162 -7.56 -25.18 -2.53
C ARG A 162 -7.69 -24.26 -3.74
N GLY A 163 -7.92 -22.99 -3.51
CA GLY A 163 -8.15 -22.04 -4.60
C GLY A 163 -9.46 -22.23 -5.36
N THR A 164 -10.51 -22.74 -4.69
CA THR A 164 -11.77 -23.14 -5.35
C THR A 164 -12.97 -22.43 -4.77
N HIS A 165 -13.91 -22.05 -5.65
CA HIS A 165 -15.20 -21.49 -5.26
C HIS A 165 -16.24 -22.59 -5.11
N LYS A 166 -17.12 -22.46 -4.11
CA LYS A 166 -18.25 -23.35 -3.87
C LYS A 166 -19.50 -22.56 -3.56
N ASN A 167 -20.61 -22.86 -4.26
CA ASN A 167 -21.92 -22.35 -3.93
C ASN A 167 -22.47 -23.15 -2.74
N LEU A 168 -22.81 -22.44 -1.65
CA LEU A 168 -23.36 -23.07 -0.44
C LEU A 168 -24.88 -23.22 -0.46
N THR A 169 -25.55 -22.39 -1.25
CA THR A 169 -27.03 -22.32 -1.26
C THR A 169 -27.61 -22.71 -2.61
N GLU A 170 -26.85 -23.43 -3.42
CA GLU A 170 -27.34 -23.99 -4.69
C GLU A 170 -28.55 -24.88 -4.45
N GLY A 171 -29.63 -24.66 -5.22
CA GLY A 171 -30.87 -25.42 -5.09
C GLY A 171 -31.80 -25.02 -3.93
N ILE A 172 -31.43 -23.97 -3.16
CA ILE A 172 -32.32 -23.42 -2.14
C ILE A 172 -33.20 -22.34 -2.77
N GLU A 173 -34.53 -22.52 -2.75
CA GLU A 173 -35.50 -21.60 -3.34
C GLU A 173 -35.60 -20.25 -2.60
N THR A 174 -35.12 -20.18 -1.35
CA THR A 174 -35.19 -18.99 -0.52
C THR A 174 -34.25 -17.90 -1.06
N ARG A 175 -34.78 -16.69 -1.24
CA ARG A 175 -34.03 -15.53 -1.63
C ARG A 175 -33.32 -14.91 -0.43
N PHE A 176 -32.00 -14.99 -0.36
CA PHE A 176 -31.19 -14.45 0.73
C PHE A 176 -30.97 -12.92 0.66
N ASN A 177 -31.34 -12.27 -0.45
CA ASN A 177 -31.22 -10.82 -0.62
C ASN A 177 -32.45 -10.02 -0.13
N ASN A 178 -33.50 -10.71 0.34
CA ASN A 178 -34.75 -10.07 0.73
C ASN A 178 -34.75 -9.70 2.22
N TYR A 179 -33.85 -8.78 2.60
CA TYR A 179 -33.99 -8.10 3.89
C TYR A 179 -34.84 -6.85 3.72
N LYS A 180 -36.14 -7.00 3.60
CA LYS A 180 -37.02 -5.87 3.91
C LYS A 180 -36.76 -5.53 5.38
N ARG A 181 -36.12 -4.38 5.62
CA ARG A 181 -36.13 -3.77 6.94
C ARG A 181 -37.59 -3.67 7.33
N ILE A 182 -38.00 -4.46 8.32
CA ILE A 182 -39.24 -4.24 9.02
C ILE A 182 -38.99 -2.99 9.85
N THR A 183 -39.30 -1.83 9.27
CA THR A 183 -39.48 -0.60 10.04
C THR A 183 -40.85 -0.71 10.68
N GLY A 184 -40.86 -1.20 11.91
CA GLY A 184 -41.98 -1.02 12.81
C GLY A 184 -41.91 0.34 13.46
#